data_f83e5b6b73910d85cdec05b400734183
#
_entry.id   f83e5b6b73910d85cdec05b400734183
#
_cell.length_a   1.000
_cell.length_b   1.000
_cell.length_c   1.000
_cell.angle_alpha   90.00
_cell.angle_beta   90.00
_cell.angle_gamma   90.00
#
_symmetry.space_group_name_H-M   'P 1'
#
loop_
_entity.id
_entity.type
_entity.pdbx_description
1 polymer ?
#
loop_
_entity_poly.entity_id
_entity_poly.type
_entity_poly.pdbx_seq_one_letter_code
_entity_poly.pdbx_strand_id
1 'polypeptide(L)'
;MGGMAAKRYYFLRASTFFLGFGIAISISGADLVLQKVPPLTVAQAPNYPQNLARFDLGVQIESDVPDDASSSVPFLSGDPASVYGLRTGTTRLLISLDQIENIDSIAFLNSEAKGTVTIAMSSAKLSPESPQWHDAGQEELSNGLISARIGPAEAKYVRLTFNVRSPGRIFNLGIYSAAPVSDFTMPRARKIAAASSADARAKANYNLADLHAKARTIFVSSGDDLKLAYNMIDGQPGTAYGFAASDAAPAAIIDLGHSVSVNRISTFSTPSSATVTFYLLGALPGNNTGNPESSLRIDPPTLAAFRTVGIGNDDGSGRVAVDFEETTGRYVMLVWTPPTRNANFSVAEVAVFGPASNARLLAANTIGNNPSDTSDGKTVRDSKDAKDFSKDFSKEIPGEGPAEEQAPGEGPAPELPRPPPFVFIPRVVPTSP
;
A
#
# COMPACT_ATOMS: atom_id res chain seq x y z
N MET A 1 -17.24 43.46 -48.69
CA MET A 1 -16.34 43.99 -47.65
C MET A 1 -17.11 44.02 -46.34
N GLY A 2 -16.90 43.09 -45.45
CA GLY A 2 -17.52 43.01 -44.15
C GLY A 2 -16.57 42.37 -43.18
N GLY A 3 -15.97 43.18 -42.34
CA GLY A 3 -14.93 42.76 -41.36
C GLY A 3 -15.58 42.07 -40.15
N MET A 4 -15.20 40.83 -39.88
CA MET A 4 -15.50 40.15 -38.61
C MET A 4 -14.56 40.61 -37.52
N ALA A 5 -15.09 41.28 -36.51
CA ALA A 5 -14.39 41.66 -35.27
C ALA A 5 -14.35 40.44 -34.31
N ALA A 6 -13.15 39.93 -34.05
CA ALA A 6 -12.93 38.88 -33.05
C ALA A 6 -13.00 39.48 -31.63
N LYS A 7 -13.99 39.10 -30.85
CA LYS A 7 -14.08 39.38 -29.42
C LYS A 7 -13.13 38.47 -28.64
N ARG A 8 -12.06 39.05 -28.08
CA ARG A 8 -11.18 38.39 -27.11
C ARG A 8 -11.86 38.42 -25.73
N TYR A 9 -12.19 37.21 -25.20
CA TYR A 9 -12.61 37.05 -23.82
C TYR A 9 -11.39 36.97 -22.94
N TYR A 10 -11.18 37.96 -22.08
CA TYR A 10 -10.22 37.88 -20.98
C TYR A 10 -10.88 37.11 -19.83
N PHE A 11 -10.36 35.90 -19.54
CA PHE A 11 -10.72 35.20 -18.32
C PHE A 11 -9.91 35.82 -17.15
N LEU A 12 -10.62 36.58 -16.34
CA LEU A 12 -10.11 37.04 -15.04
C LEU A 12 -10.10 35.84 -14.09
N ARG A 13 -8.93 35.31 -13.75
CA ARG A 13 -8.77 34.37 -12.66
C ARG A 13 -8.88 35.13 -11.36
N ALA A 14 -10.02 35.04 -10.71
CA ALA A 14 -10.22 35.49 -9.33
C ALA A 14 -9.52 34.45 -8.41
N SER A 15 -8.34 34.81 -7.90
CA SER A 15 -7.70 34.08 -6.81
C SER A 15 -8.47 34.37 -5.52
N THR A 16 -9.35 33.47 -5.12
CA THR A 16 -10.03 33.54 -3.83
C THR A 16 -9.02 33.11 -2.76
N PHE A 17 -8.46 34.09 -2.06
CA PHE A 17 -7.72 33.86 -0.81
C PHE A 17 -8.72 33.33 0.23
N PHE A 18 -8.77 32.06 0.49
CA PHE A 18 -9.40 31.51 1.68
C PHE A 18 -8.52 31.86 2.89
N LEU A 19 -8.88 32.88 3.63
CA LEU A 19 -8.43 33.03 5.02
C LEU A 19 -9.03 31.86 5.80
N GLY A 20 -8.21 30.80 6.02
CA GLY A 20 -8.56 29.69 6.87
C GLY A 20 -8.75 30.20 8.31
N PHE A 21 -9.99 30.38 8.74
CA PHE A 21 -10.33 30.46 10.15
C PHE A 21 -9.98 29.07 10.73
N GLY A 22 -8.82 28.98 11.37
CA GLY A 22 -8.44 27.83 12.18
C GLY A 22 -9.45 27.68 13.33
N ILE A 23 -10.42 26.79 13.15
CA ILE A 23 -11.20 26.28 14.28
C ILE A 23 -10.23 25.47 15.10
N ALA A 24 -9.64 26.07 16.13
CA ALA A 24 -8.93 25.34 17.18
C ALA A 24 -9.96 24.42 17.85
N ILE A 25 -9.96 23.13 17.46
CA ILE A 25 -10.71 22.11 18.17
C ILE A 25 -10.06 22.05 19.54
N SER A 26 -10.71 22.65 20.54
CA SER A 26 -10.34 22.49 21.94
C SER A 26 -10.56 21.02 22.31
N ILE A 27 -9.54 20.20 22.14
CA ILE A 27 -9.48 18.89 22.76
C ILE A 27 -9.58 19.17 24.26
N SER A 28 -10.67 18.78 24.86
CA SER A 28 -10.95 18.83 26.30
C SER A 28 -9.66 18.45 27.04
N GLY A 29 -9.17 19.29 27.94
CA GLY A 29 -7.84 19.32 28.56
C GLY A 29 -7.27 18.03 29.19
N ALA A 30 -7.62 16.87 28.66
CA ALA A 30 -7.06 15.56 29.02
C ALA A 30 -5.86 15.21 28.14
N ASP A 31 -4.87 14.59 28.74
CA ASP A 31 -3.71 14.07 28.02
C ASP A 31 -4.12 12.99 27.01
N LEU A 32 -3.51 13.00 25.85
CA LEU A 32 -3.60 11.89 24.89
C LEU A 32 -2.65 10.77 25.34
N VAL A 33 -3.22 9.64 25.73
CA VAL A 33 -2.46 8.47 26.19
C VAL A 33 -2.46 7.43 25.08
N LEU A 34 -1.27 7.06 24.60
CA LEU A 34 -1.08 6.09 23.54
C LEU A 34 -0.38 4.84 24.09
N GLN A 35 -0.88 3.67 23.74
CA GLN A 35 -0.34 2.37 24.10
C GLN A 35 0.65 1.92 23.03
N LYS A 36 1.77 1.34 23.46
CA LYS A 36 2.79 0.82 22.54
C LYS A 36 2.29 -0.44 21.84
N VAL A 37 2.37 -0.44 20.53
CA VAL A 37 2.06 -1.62 19.71
C VAL A 37 3.19 -2.63 19.82
N PRO A 38 2.92 -3.90 20.14
CA PRO A 38 3.95 -4.94 20.16
C PRO A 38 4.62 -5.09 18.78
N PRO A 39 5.93 -5.36 18.74
CA PRO A 39 6.60 -5.58 17.46
C PRO A 39 6.04 -6.82 16.75
N LEU A 40 6.02 -6.76 15.41
CA LEU A 40 5.67 -7.91 14.59
C LEU A 40 6.65 -9.06 14.79
N THR A 41 6.12 -10.26 14.81
CA THR A 41 6.88 -11.50 14.86
C THR A 41 6.83 -12.21 13.51
N VAL A 42 7.84 -13.01 13.20
CA VAL A 42 7.88 -13.83 11.96
C VAL A 42 6.64 -14.74 11.86
N ALA A 43 6.13 -15.23 12.98
CA ALA A 43 4.91 -16.06 13.01
C ALA A 43 3.65 -15.35 12.52
N GLN A 44 3.63 -14.02 12.51
CA GLN A 44 2.50 -13.20 12.02
C GLN A 44 2.62 -12.89 10.51
N ALA A 45 3.77 -13.15 9.88
CA ALA A 45 4.01 -12.85 8.48
C ALA A 45 2.94 -13.40 7.52
N PRO A 46 2.40 -14.62 7.71
CA PRO A 46 1.36 -15.14 6.83
C PRO A 46 0.05 -14.33 6.85
N ASN A 47 -0.22 -13.55 7.90
CA ASN A 47 -1.42 -12.72 8.01
C ASN A 47 -1.31 -11.41 7.19
N TYR A 48 -0.10 -11.09 6.75
CA TYR A 48 0.21 -9.86 6.05
C TYR A 48 0.87 -10.15 4.69
N PRO A 49 0.13 -10.74 3.73
CA PRO A 49 0.65 -10.98 2.40
C PRO A 49 0.99 -9.66 1.71
N GLN A 50 2.09 -9.64 0.97
CA GLN A 50 2.46 -8.45 0.20
C GLN A 50 1.48 -8.24 -0.94
N ASN A 51 0.96 -7.03 -1.06
CA ASN A 51 0.18 -6.64 -2.21
C ASN A 51 1.06 -6.48 -3.45
N LEU A 52 0.87 -7.35 -4.43
CA LEU A 52 1.64 -7.36 -5.68
C LEU A 52 1.20 -6.24 -6.65
N ALA A 53 -0.03 -5.70 -6.49
CA ALA A 53 -0.57 -4.65 -7.35
C ALA A 53 -0.08 -3.26 -6.92
N ARG A 54 1.23 -3.03 -6.91
CA ARG A 54 1.83 -1.75 -6.52
C ARG A 54 2.83 -1.27 -7.57
N PHE A 55 2.85 0.06 -7.82
CA PHE A 55 3.79 0.68 -8.76
C PHE A 55 5.25 0.46 -8.40
N ASP A 56 5.57 0.50 -7.13
CA ASP A 56 6.91 0.30 -6.61
C ASP A 56 7.44 -1.12 -6.82
N LEU A 57 6.56 -2.06 -7.17
CA LEU A 57 6.90 -3.41 -7.60
C LEU A 57 6.99 -3.55 -9.13
N GLY A 58 6.88 -2.44 -9.88
CA GLY A 58 6.99 -2.46 -11.34
C GLY A 58 5.70 -2.81 -12.07
N VAL A 59 4.56 -2.82 -11.39
CA VAL A 59 3.26 -3.12 -11.99
C VAL A 59 2.80 -2.01 -12.91
N GLN A 60 2.17 -2.39 -14.01
CA GLN A 60 1.56 -1.49 -14.99
C GLN A 60 0.08 -1.81 -15.12
N ILE A 61 -0.74 -0.81 -15.46
CA ILE A 61 -2.16 -0.98 -15.74
C ILE A 61 -2.50 -0.33 -17.08
N GLU A 62 -3.25 -1.07 -17.89
CA GLU A 62 -3.78 -0.60 -19.17
C GLU A 62 -5.31 -0.69 -19.10
N SER A 63 -6.01 0.34 -19.58
CA SER A 63 -7.47 0.36 -19.72
C SER A 63 -7.85 0.35 -21.19
N ASP A 64 -8.95 -0.31 -21.54
CA ASP A 64 -9.54 -0.25 -22.88
C ASP A 64 -10.31 1.06 -23.13
N VAL A 65 -10.49 1.88 -22.09
CA VAL A 65 -11.09 3.20 -22.19
C VAL A 65 -9.97 4.26 -22.23
N PRO A 66 -9.69 4.86 -23.41
CA PRO A 66 -8.50 5.72 -23.61
C PRO A 66 -8.41 6.93 -22.66
N ASP A 67 -9.54 7.55 -22.33
CA ASP A 67 -9.59 8.73 -21.49
C ASP A 67 -9.32 8.45 -19.99
N ASP A 68 -9.42 7.19 -19.59
CA ASP A 68 -9.26 6.77 -18.19
C ASP A 68 -7.86 6.20 -17.89
N ALA A 69 -6.97 6.09 -18.88
CA ALA A 69 -5.63 5.54 -18.69
C ALA A 69 -4.80 6.34 -17.65
N SER A 70 -5.02 7.66 -17.57
CA SER A 70 -4.40 8.49 -16.54
C SER A 70 -5.08 8.36 -15.17
N SER A 71 -6.35 7.95 -15.12
CA SER A 71 -7.10 7.75 -13.88
C SER A 71 -6.93 6.36 -13.27
N SER A 72 -6.42 5.38 -14.04
CA SER A 72 -6.15 4.03 -13.53
C SER A 72 -4.85 3.94 -12.73
N VAL A 73 -3.89 4.83 -12.99
CA VAL A 73 -2.60 4.89 -12.28
C VAL A 73 -2.76 5.02 -10.76
N PRO A 74 -3.61 5.91 -10.21
CA PRO A 74 -3.80 6.01 -8.75
C PRO A 74 -4.33 4.72 -8.10
N PHE A 75 -5.01 3.84 -8.86
CA PHE A 75 -5.55 2.57 -8.37
C PHE A 75 -4.47 1.58 -7.89
N LEU A 76 -3.24 1.72 -8.42
CA LEU A 76 -2.08 0.93 -8.00
C LEU A 76 -1.18 1.64 -6.96
N SER A 77 -1.49 2.88 -6.59
CA SER A 77 -0.65 3.67 -5.67
C SER A 77 -0.73 3.19 -4.22
N GLY A 78 -1.79 2.49 -3.86
CA GLY A 78 -2.11 2.19 -2.45
C GLY A 78 -2.68 3.39 -1.70
N ASP A 79 -3.11 4.44 -2.39
CA ASP A 79 -3.78 5.59 -1.78
C ASP A 79 -5.26 5.27 -1.57
N PRO A 80 -5.74 5.14 -0.32
CA PRO A 80 -7.13 4.83 -0.04
C PRO A 80 -8.09 5.95 -0.46
N ALA A 81 -7.60 7.18 -0.65
CA ALA A 81 -8.39 8.28 -1.16
C ALA A 81 -8.50 8.30 -2.69
N SER A 82 -7.67 7.54 -3.39
CA SER A 82 -7.70 7.42 -4.85
C SER A 82 -8.76 6.42 -5.28
N VAL A 83 -9.57 6.81 -6.27
CA VAL A 83 -10.66 5.98 -6.78
C VAL A 83 -10.59 5.85 -8.29
N TYR A 84 -11.01 4.70 -8.80
CA TYR A 84 -11.25 4.46 -10.22
C TYR A 84 -12.75 4.43 -10.50
N GLY A 85 -13.21 5.31 -11.39
CA GLY A 85 -14.64 5.41 -11.76
C GLY A 85 -15.04 4.32 -12.73
N LEU A 86 -16.07 3.55 -12.39
CA LEU A 86 -16.71 2.57 -13.28
C LEU A 86 -17.96 3.20 -13.92
N ARG A 87 -17.98 3.26 -15.25
CA ARG A 87 -19.15 3.71 -16.04
C ARG A 87 -20.01 2.52 -16.41
N THR A 88 -21.26 2.76 -16.73
CA THR A 88 -22.18 1.74 -17.28
C THR A 88 -21.61 1.18 -18.59
N GLY A 89 -21.68 -0.13 -18.74
CA GLY A 89 -21.13 -0.86 -19.88
C GLY A 89 -19.96 -1.77 -19.47
N THR A 90 -19.16 -2.16 -20.44
CA THR A 90 -17.99 -3.02 -20.22
C THR A 90 -16.72 -2.18 -20.12
N THR A 91 -15.95 -2.38 -19.08
CA THR A 91 -14.60 -1.80 -18.89
C THR A 91 -13.63 -2.93 -18.60
N ARG A 92 -12.49 -2.93 -19.29
CA ARG A 92 -11.41 -3.91 -19.07
C ARG A 92 -10.16 -3.22 -18.54
N LEU A 93 -9.61 -3.78 -17.49
CA LEU A 93 -8.32 -3.39 -16.95
C LEU A 93 -7.36 -4.55 -17.11
N LEU A 94 -6.22 -4.31 -17.74
CA LEU A 94 -5.11 -5.25 -17.84
C LEU A 94 -4.00 -4.82 -16.90
N ILE A 95 -3.76 -5.62 -15.88
CA ILE A 95 -2.71 -5.41 -14.89
C ILE A 95 -1.54 -6.33 -15.25
N SER A 96 -0.38 -5.73 -15.47
CA SER A 96 0.86 -6.44 -15.82
C SER A 96 1.78 -6.41 -14.61
N LEU A 97 2.00 -7.56 -13.97
CA LEU A 97 2.99 -7.73 -12.90
C LEU A 97 4.41 -7.67 -13.48
N ASP A 98 5.40 -7.34 -12.65
CA ASP A 98 6.80 -7.31 -13.08
C ASP A 98 7.30 -8.68 -13.57
N GLN A 99 6.89 -9.73 -12.87
CA GLN A 99 7.27 -11.12 -13.18
C GLN A 99 6.07 -12.06 -13.06
N ILE A 100 6.26 -13.33 -13.41
CA ILE A 100 5.26 -14.37 -13.16
C ILE A 100 5.20 -14.60 -11.64
N GLU A 101 4.00 -14.55 -11.09
CA GLU A 101 3.70 -14.76 -9.68
C GLU A 101 2.68 -15.88 -9.50
N ASN A 102 2.73 -16.54 -8.37
CA ASN A 102 1.73 -17.52 -7.97
C ASN A 102 0.61 -16.82 -7.21
N ILE A 103 -0.46 -16.43 -7.92
CA ILE A 103 -1.56 -15.62 -7.37
C ILE A 103 -2.58 -16.53 -6.69
N ASP A 104 -2.96 -16.18 -5.45
CA ASP A 104 -4.00 -16.87 -4.67
C ASP A 104 -5.31 -16.10 -4.63
N SER A 105 -5.25 -14.78 -4.51
CA SER A 105 -6.44 -13.98 -4.34
C SER A 105 -6.32 -12.57 -4.90
N ILE A 106 -7.47 -12.01 -5.27
CA ILE A 106 -7.61 -10.61 -5.71
C ILE A 106 -8.73 -9.99 -4.91
N ALA A 107 -8.51 -8.78 -4.40
CA ALA A 107 -9.51 -8.05 -3.64
C ALA A 107 -9.48 -6.56 -3.97
N PHE A 108 -10.63 -5.90 -3.87
CA PHE A 108 -10.76 -4.44 -3.97
C PHE A 108 -12.05 -4.00 -3.27
N LEU A 109 -12.14 -2.71 -2.98
CA LEU A 109 -13.36 -2.12 -2.44
C LEU A 109 -14.21 -1.53 -3.56
N ASN A 110 -15.51 -1.73 -3.47
CA ASN A 110 -16.51 -1.18 -4.38
C ASN A 110 -17.46 -0.24 -3.64
N SER A 111 -17.72 0.91 -4.23
CA SER A 111 -18.72 1.87 -3.78
C SER A 111 -19.70 2.14 -4.91
N GLU A 112 -20.96 1.74 -4.70
CA GLU A 112 -22.13 2.01 -5.54
C GLU A 112 -22.20 1.26 -6.87
N ALA A 113 -21.08 0.81 -7.48
CA ALA A 113 -21.16 0.09 -8.75
C ALA A 113 -21.95 -1.21 -8.59
N LYS A 114 -22.81 -1.51 -9.56
CA LYS A 114 -23.57 -2.76 -9.65
C LYS A 114 -23.32 -3.44 -10.98
N GLY A 115 -23.15 -4.74 -10.95
CA GLY A 115 -22.83 -5.54 -12.13
C GLY A 115 -22.00 -6.74 -11.74
N THR A 116 -21.10 -7.15 -12.59
CA THR A 116 -20.18 -8.27 -12.34
C THR A 116 -18.76 -7.91 -12.74
N VAL A 117 -17.78 -8.54 -12.11
CA VAL A 117 -16.39 -8.54 -12.53
C VAL A 117 -15.98 -9.97 -12.86
N THR A 118 -15.42 -10.18 -14.04
CA THR A 118 -14.79 -11.44 -14.43
C THR A 118 -13.28 -11.26 -14.33
N ILE A 119 -12.62 -12.22 -13.72
CA ILE A 119 -11.17 -12.26 -13.50
C ILE A 119 -10.57 -13.31 -14.40
N ALA A 120 -9.60 -12.93 -15.22
CA ALA A 120 -8.87 -13.86 -16.06
C ALA A 120 -7.36 -13.61 -15.95
N MET A 121 -6.57 -14.65 -16.10
CA MET A 121 -5.12 -14.62 -15.88
C MET A 121 -4.36 -15.26 -17.03
N SER A 122 -3.10 -14.84 -17.21
CA SER A 122 -2.19 -15.44 -18.18
C SER A 122 -0.73 -15.19 -17.79
N SER A 123 0.15 -16.11 -18.14
CA SER A 123 1.61 -15.92 -18.03
C SER A 123 2.18 -15.09 -19.20
N ALA A 124 1.46 -14.99 -20.33
CA ALA A 124 1.84 -14.22 -21.51
C ALA A 124 0.88 -13.05 -21.75
N LYS A 125 1.36 -11.96 -22.37
CA LYS A 125 0.50 -10.86 -22.79
C LYS A 125 -0.34 -11.32 -23.99
N LEU A 126 -1.64 -11.48 -23.77
CA LEU A 126 -2.61 -11.91 -24.76
C LEU A 126 -3.45 -10.74 -25.22
N SER A 127 -4.03 -10.85 -26.45
CA SER A 127 -5.08 -9.91 -26.87
C SER A 127 -6.31 -10.04 -25.98
N PRO A 128 -7.12 -8.98 -25.80
CA PRO A 128 -8.30 -9.02 -24.91
C PRO A 128 -9.29 -10.14 -25.23
N GLU A 129 -9.41 -10.54 -26.51
CA GLU A 129 -10.36 -11.54 -26.98
C GLU A 129 -9.74 -12.94 -27.15
N SER A 130 -8.47 -13.14 -26.74
CA SER A 130 -7.82 -14.44 -26.88
C SER A 130 -8.54 -15.52 -26.06
N PRO A 131 -8.81 -16.70 -26.62
CA PRO A 131 -9.37 -17.82 -25.86
C PRO A 131 -8.36 -18.48 -24.89
N GLN A 132 -7.12 -18.04 -24.91
CA GLN A 132 -6.05 -18.57 -24.03
C GLN A 132 -6.03 -17.91 -22.63
N TRP A 133 -6.91 -16.92 -22.39
CA TRP A 133 -7.11 -16.43 -21.04
C TRP A 133 -7.70 -17.53 -20.16
N HIS A 134 -7.04 -17.78 -19.03
CA HIS A 134 -7.56 -18.67 -18.01
C HIS A 134 -8.56 -17.91 -17.13
N ASP A 135 -9.83 -18.29 -17.19
CA ASP A 135 -10.84 -17.70 -16.30
C ASP A 135 -10.62 -18.17 -14.87
N ALA A 136 -10.44 -17.20 -13.98
CA ALA A 136 -10.12 -17.42 -12.58
C ALA A 136 -11.32 -17.21 -11.65
N GLY A 137 -12.42 -16.63 -12.15
CA GLY A 137 -13.65 -16.45 -11.41
C GLY A 137 -14.47 -15.24 -11.85
N GLN A 138 -15.67 -15.18 -11.32
CA GLN A 138 -16.59 -14.06 -11.50
C GLN A 138 -17.23 -13.72 -10.16
N GLU A 139 -17.25 -12.40 -9.83
CA GLU A 139 -17.86 -11.89 -8.62
C GLU A 139 -18.94 -10.85 -8.95
N GLU A 140 -19.96 -10.75 -8.09
CA GLU A 140 -20.97 -9.70 -8.19
C GLU A 140 -20.47 -8.42 -7.52
N LEU A 141 -20.65 -7.28 -8.18
CA LEU A 141 -20.33 -5.96 -7.61
C LEU A 141 -21.40 -5.58 -6.58
N SER A 142 -21.08 -5.81 -5.30
CA SER A 142 -21.83 -5.34 -4.12
C SER A 142 -21.04 -4.26 -3.42
N ASN A 143 -21.71 -3.40 -2.63
CA ASN A 143 -20.99 -2.40 -1.83
C ASN A 143 -20.06 -3.06 -0.81
N GLY A 144 -18.88 -2.51 -0.65
CA GLY A 144 -17.86 -2.99 0.26
C GLY A 144 -16.79 -3.85 -0.39
N LEU A 145 -16.29 -4.83 0.32
CA LEU A 145 -15.21 -5.70 -0.13
C LEU A 145 -15.69 -6.69 -1.20
N ILE A 146 -15.01 -6.67 -2.34
CA ILE A 146 -15.06 -7.73 -3.35
C ILE A 146 -13.77 -8.53 -3.21
N SER A 147 -13.88 -9.84 -3.01
CA SER A 147 -12.71 -10.72 -2.81
C SER A 147 -12.94 -12.04 -3.53
N ALA A 148 -12.09 -12.30 -4.51
CA ALA A 148 -12.05 -13.55 -5.26
C ALA A 148 -10.86 -14.39 -4.80
N ARG A 149 -11.14 -15.59 -4.31
CA ARG A 149 -10.12 -16.60 -4.06
C ARG A 149 -9.96 -17.45 -5.31
N ILE A 150 -8.81 -17.37 -5.92
CA ILE A 150 -8.54 -17.96 -7.23
C ILE A 150 -7.96 -19.37 -7.07
N GLY A 151 -7.29 -19.62 -5.95
CA GLY A 151 -6.39 -20.76 -5.78
C GLY A 151 -5.08 -20.52 -6.55
N PRO A 152 -3.98 -21.13 -6.10
CA PRO A 152 -2.66 -20.84 -6.62
C PRO A 152 -2.57 -21.02 -8.13
N ALA A 153 -2.33 -19.93 -8.87
CA ALA A 153 -2.17 -19.94 -10.30
C ALA A 153 -1.04 -19.03 -10.75
N GLU A 154 -0.15 -19.54 -11.59
CA GLU A 154 0.97 -18.78 -12.14
C GLU A 154 0.50 -17.80 -13.21
N ALA A 155 0.68 -16.50 -12.96
CA ALA A 155 0.34 -15.46 -13.91
C ALA A 155 1.27 -14.25 -13.80
N LYS A 156 1.44 -13.58 -14.95
CA LYS A 156 2.04 -12.25 -15.05
C LYS A 156 1.01 -11.19 -15.37
N TYR A 157 -0.08 -11.58 -16.02
CA TYR A 157 -1.13 -10.68 -16.50
C TYR A 157 -2.46 -11.06 -15.84
N VAL A 158 -3.11 -10.07 -15.25
CA VAL A 158 -4.44 -10.18 -14.68
C VAL A 158 -5.36 -9.26 -15.44
N ARG A 159 -6.44 -9.79 -16.00
CA ARG A 159 -7.48 -9.04 -16.69
C ARG A 159 -8.73 -9.00 -15.83
N LEU A 160 -9.16 -7.79 -15.47
CA LEU A 160 -10.43 -7.54 -14.80
C LEU A 160 -11.41 -7.01 -15.84
N THR A 161 -12.49 -7.72 -16.08
CA THR A 161 -13.57 -7.30 -16.99
C THR A 161 -14.81 -6.96 -16.18
N PHE A 162 -15.10 -5.68 -16.06
CA PHE A 162 -16.28 -5.16 -15.37
C PHE A 162 -17.44 -5.02 -16.33
N ASN A 163 -18.56 -5.68 -16.06
CA ASN A 163 -19.83 -5.49 -16.76
C ASN A 163 -20.77 -4.72 -15.84
N VAL A 164 -20.78 -3.41 -15.98
CA VAL A 164 -21.42 -2.48 -15.04
C VAL A 164 -22.83 -2.13 -15.49
N ARG A 165 -23.81 -2.41 -14.63
CA ARG A 165 -25.22 -2.03 -14.81
C ARG A 165 -25.55 -0.66 -14.23
N SER A 166 -24.94 -0.33 -13.08
CA SER A 166 -25.01 1.00 -12.45
C SER A 166 -23.61 1.49 -12.16
N PRO A 167 -23.30 2.76 -12.48
CA PRO A 167 -21.96 3.32 -12.29
C PRO A 167 -21.61 3.40 -10.81
N GLY A 168 -20.32 3.48 -10.51
CA GLY A 168 -19.78 3.60 -9.16
C GLY A 168 -18.28 3.73 -9.19
N ARG A 169 -17.62 3.38 -8.08
CA ARG A 169 -16.18 3.56 -7.90
C ARG A 169 -15.56 2.33 -7.27
N ILE A 170 -14.35 2.02 -7.68
CA ILE A 170 -13.51 0.98 -7.06
C ILE A 170 -12.21 1.59 -6.55
N PHE A 171 -11.64 1.02 -5.51
CA PHE A 171 -10.40 1.50 -4.89
C PHE A 171 -9.70 0.37 -4.11
N ASN A 172 -8.46 0.62 -3.67
CA ASN A 172 -7.65 -0.33 -2.89
C ASN A 172 -7.52 -1.72 -3.54
N LEU A 173 -7.03 -1.78 -4.78
CA LEU A 173 -6.74 -3.05 -5.43
C LEU A 173 -5.63 -3.79 -4.70
N GLY A 174 -5.87 -5.06 -4.40
CA GLY A 174 -4.92 -6.02 -3.90
C GLY A 174 -4.85 -7.27 -4.78
N ILE A 175 -3.64 -7.70 -5.10
CA ILE A 175 -3.32 -8.98 -5.72
C ILE A 175 -2.32 -9.66 -4.80
N TYR A 176 -2.62 -10.86 -4.33
CA TYR A 176 -1.82 -11.53 -3.31
C TYR A 176 -1.32 -12.87 -3.79
N SER A 177 -0.06 -13.18 -3.43
CA SER A 177 0.58 -14.44 -3.75
C SER A 177 0.16 -15.53 -2.76
N ALA A 178 0.10 -16.78 -3.24
CA ALA A 178 -0.07 -17.97 -2.42
C ALA A 178 1.14 -18.25 -1.53
N ALA A 179 2.32 -17.75 -1.88
CA ALA A 179 3.51 -17.93 -1.05
C ALA A 179 3.47 -16.97 0.13
N PRO A 180 3.43 -17.46 1.38
CA PRO A 180 3.45 -16.58 2.54
C PRO A 180 4.77 -15.79 2.55
N VAL A 181 4.69 -14.49 2.83
CA VAL A 181 5.89 -13.69 3.11
C VAL A 181 6.46 -14.20 4.41
N SER A 182 7.62 -14.85 4.33
CA SER A 182 8.25 -15.49 5.50
C SER A 182 8.98 -14.48 6.40
N ASP A 183 9.26 -13.29 5.90
CA ASP A 183 10.08 -12.31 6.62
C ASP A 183 9.74 -10.86 6.20
N PHE A 184 9.26 -10.06 7.16
CA PHE A 184 9.05 -8.61 6.98
C PHE A 184 10.36 -7.81 6.89
N THR A 185 11.50 -8.42 7.21
CA THR A 185 12.79 -7.74 7.20
C THR A 185 13.44 -7.74 5.83
N MET A 186 12.94 -8.58 4.92
CA MET A 186 13.42 -8.71 3.54
C MET A 186 12.37 -8.22 2.54
N PRO A 187 12.20 -6.90 2.39
CA PRO A 187 11.29 -6.38 1.37
C PRO A 187 11.79 -6.81 -0.01
N ARG A 188 10.86 -7.13 -0.92
CA ARG A 188 11.19 -7.33 -2.33
C ARG A 188 11.94 -6.10 -2.84
N ALA A 189 12.97 -6.34 -3.67
CA ALA A 189 13.67 -5.26 -4.35
C ALA A 189 12.64 -4.42 -5.12
N ARG A 190 12.54 -3.14 -4.78
CA ARG A 190 11.67 -2.21 -5.48
C ARG A 190 12.29 -1.90 -6.83
N LYS A 191 11.62 -2.29 -7.89
CA LYS A 191 11.99 -1.89 -9.23
C LYS A 191 11.31 -0.55 -9.52
N ILE A 192 12.11 0.47 -9.76
CA ILE A 192 11.59 1.71 -10.35
C ILE A 192 11.22 1.31 -11.78
N ALA A 193 9.93 1.11 -12.03
CA ALA A 193 9.45 0.86 -13.37
C ALA A 193 10.06 1.90 -14.30
N ALA A 194 10.63 1.47 -15.41
CA ALA A 194 11.02 2.35 -16.48
C ALA A 194 9.73 2.90 -17.10
N ALA A 195 9.12 3.88 -16.43
CA ALA A 195 7.92 4.52 -16.93
C ALA A 195 8.22 5.09 -18.30
N SER A 196 7.42 4.72 -19.27
CA SER A 196 7.56 5.15 -20.66
C SER A 196 7.38 6.66 -20.87
N SER A 197 6.96 7.39 -19.81
CA SER A 197 6.88 8.85 -19.83
C SER A 197 7.36 9.47 -18.52
N ALA A 198 8.02 10.63 -18.59
CA ALA A 198 8.43 11.42 -17.42
C ALA A 198 7.22 11.81 -16.56
N ASP A 199 6.04 12.03 -17.17
CA ASP A 199 4.80 12.40 -16.48
C ASP A 199 4.21 11.26 -15.64
N ALA A 200 4.34 10.00 -16.08
CA ALA A 200 3.90 8.85 -15.30
C ALA A 200 4.81 8.63 -14.07
N ARG A 201 6.12 8.91 -14.20
CA ARG A 201 7.07 8.85 -13.07
C ARG A 201 6.81 9.94 -12.03
N ALA A 202 6.45 11.15 -12.47
CA ALA A 202 6.14 12.26 -11.56
C ALA A 202 4.86 12.03 -10.77
N LYS A 203 3.94 11.17 -11.27
CA LYS A 203 2.68 10.83 -10.63
C LYS A 203 2.71 9.52 -9.83
N ALA A 204 3.75 8.72 -9.98
CA ALA A 204 3.92 7.47 -9.22
C ALA A 204 4.33 7.80 -7.77
N ASN A 205 3.35 8.03 -6.93
CA ASN A 205 3.57 8.17 -5.51
C ASN A 205 3.74 6.77 -4.89
N TYR A 206 4.76 6.63 -4.05
CA TYR A 206 5.02 5.39 -3.30
C TYR A 206 4.46 5.53 -1.90
N ASN A 207 3.66 4.55 -1.46
CA ASN A 207 3.19 4.53 -0.08
C ASN A 207 4.37 4.26 0.87
N LEU A 208 4.76 5.27 1.65
CA LEU A 208 5.83 5.20 2.63
C LEU A 208 5.37 4.52 3.94
N ALA A 209 4.06 4.47 4.18
CA ALA A 209 3.45 3.81 5.34
C ALA A 209 3.10 2.34 5.07
N ASP A 210 3.76 1.69 4.13
CA ASP A 210 3.56 0.28 3.83
C ASP A 210 4.38 -0.59 4.79
N LEU A 211 3.73 -1.62 5.36
CA LEU A 211 4.34 -2.60 6.26
C LEU A 211 5.56 -3.28 5.64
N HIS A 212 5.49 -3.61 4.35
CA HIS A 212 6.58 -4.22 3.58
C HIS A 212 7.66 -3.22 3.19
N ALA A 213 7.39 -1.90 3.35
CA ALA A 213 8.38 -0.84 3.23
C ALA A 213 9.12 -0.52 4.53
N LYS A 214 8.98 -1.37 5.55
CA LYS A 214 9.53 -1.19 6.91
C LYS A 214 8.81 -0.15 7.77
N ALA A 215 7.68 0.41 7.35
CA ALA A 215 6.84 1.21 8.23
C ALA A 215 6.25 0.35 9.35
N ARG A 216 6.02 0.94 10.49
CA ARG A 216 5.45 0.26 11.67
C ARG A 216 4.47 1.17 12.38
N THR A 217 3.29 0.68 12.69
CA THR A 217 2.43 1.32 13.69
C THR A 217 3.04 1.07 15.05
N ILE A 218 3.43 2.11 15.75
CA ILE A 218 4.20 2.01 17.01
C ILE A 218 3.39 2.36 18.25
N PHE A 219 2.35 3.20 18.10
CA PHE A 219 1.45 3.59 19.17
C PHE A 219 0.03 3.75 18.67
N VAL A 220 -0.95 3.39 19.51
CA VAL A 220 -2.39 3.62 19.30
C VAL A 220 -3.03 4.05 20.63
N SER A 221 -4.12 4.82 20.58
CA SER A 221 -4.80 5.31 21.79
C SER A 221 -5.57 4.21 22.53
N SER A 222 -6.14 3.25 21.80
CA SER A 222 -6.98 2.19 22.36
C SER A 222 -7.10 1.02 21.38
N GLY A 223 -7.72 -0.07 21.81
CA GLY A 223 -8.04 -1.24 20.99
C GLY A 223 -7.95 -2.53 21.82
N ASP A 224 -8.69 -3.56 21.41
CA ASP A 224 -8.73 -4.85 22.13
C ASP A 224 -7.48 -5.70 21.88
N ASP A 225 -6.97 -5.70 20.64
CA ASP A 225 -5.73 -6.37 20.27
C ASP A 225 -4.80 -5.41 19.53
N LEU A 226 -3.82 -4.88 20.25
CA LEU A 226 -2.85 -3.91 19.72
C LEU A 226 -2.02 -4.47 18.56
N LYS A 227 -1.89 -5.81 18.43
CA LYS A 227 -1.16 -6.43 17.32
C LYS A 227 -1.84 -6.21 15.98
N LEU A 228 -3.18 -6.02 15.97
CA LEU A 228 -3.94 -5.72 14.76
C LEU A 228 -3.75 -4.29 14.27
N ALA A 229 -3.03 -3.42 15.00
CA ALA A 229 -2.74 -2.06 14.56
C ALA A 229 -1.97 -1.99 13.25
N TYR A 230 -1.29 -3.06 12.86
CA TYR A 230 -0.62 -3.17 11.56
C TYR A 230 -1.59 -3.28 10.38
N ASN A 231 -2.85 -3.64 10.61
CA ASN A 231 -3.89 -3.65 9.58
C ASN A 231 -4.12 -2.25 8.97
N MET A 232 -3.71 -1.20 9.69
CA MET A 232 -3.79 0.18 9.15
C MET A 232 -2.78 0.48 8.05
N ILE A 233 -1.77 -0.39 7.84
CA ILE A 233 -0.67 -0.17 6.89
C ILE A 233 -0.28 -1.44 6.12
N ASP A 234 -1.16 -2.43 6.05
CA ASP A 234 -0.88 -3.74 5.45
C ASP A 234 -1.24 -3.83 3.96
N GLY A 235 -1.90 -2.80 3.43
CA GLY A 235 -2.32 -2.75 2.03
C GLY A 235 -3.41 -3.75 1.67
N GLN A 236 -4.15 -4.29 2.64
CA GLN A 236 -5.23 -5.24 2.44
C GLN A 236 -6.60 -4.54 2.59
N PRO A 237 -7.45 -4.51 1.55
CA PRO A 237 -8.73 -3.80 1.62
C PRO A 237 -9.75 -4.43 2.56
N GLY A 238 -9.53 -5.67 3.01
CA GLY A 238 -10.42 -6.42 3.86
C GLY A 238 -10.11 -6.37 5.35
N THR A 239 -9.02 -5.71 5.75
CA THR A 239 -8.56 -5.60 7.14
C THR A 239 -8.82 -4.21 7.70
N ALA A 240 -8.91 -4.12 9.03
CA ALA A 240 -9.01 -2.84 9.74
C ALA A 240 -8.54 -2.99 11.18
N TYR A 241 -8.16 -1.88 11.78
CA TYR A 241 -7.92 -1.77 13.21
C TYR A 241 -9.09 -1.09 13.90
N GLY A 242 -9.67 -1.76 14.90
CA GLY A 242 -10.78 -1.23 15.71
C GLY A 242 -10.28 -0.54 16.97
N PHE A 243 -10.70 0.70 17.18
CA PHE A 243 -10.50 1.43 18.43
C PHE A 243 -11.62 1.13 19.42
N ALA A 244 -11.35 1.27 20.72
CA ALA A 244 -12.37 1.09 21.73
C ALA A 244 -13.50 2.11 21.54
N ALA A 245 -14.75 1.67 21.69
CA ALA A 245 -15.93 2.54 21.52
C ALA A 245 -15.94 3.75 22.47
N SER A 246 -15.30 3.63 23.63
CA SER A 246 -15.14 4.71 24.62
C SER A 246 -14.06 5.74 24.24
N ASP A 247 -13.27 5.48 23.21
CA ASP A 247 -12.21 6.38 22.76
C ASP A 247 -12.82 7.57 22.01
N ALA A 248 -12.77 8.73 22.63
CA ALA A 248 -13.33 9.97 22.07
C ALA A 248 -12.39 10.62 21.02
N ALA A 249 -11.12 10.25 21.02
CA ALA A 249 -10.08 10.76 20.15
C ALA A 249 -9.12 9.64 19.72
N PRO A 250 -9.60 8.67 18.91
CA PRO A 250 -8.76 7.63 18.36
C PRO A 250 -7.49 8.23 17.74
N ALA A 251 -6.34 7.65 18.06
CA ALA A 251 -5.08 8.16 17.55
C ALA A 251 -4.08 7.04 17.28
N ALA A 252 -3.22 7.24 16.28
CA ALA A 252 -2.14 6.32 15.95
C ALA A 252 -0.87 7.07 15.57
N ILE A 253 0.29 6.46 15.87
CA ILE A 253 1.60 6.92 15.39
C ILE A 253 2.22 5.81 14.54
N ILE A 254 2.61 6.18 13.33
CA ILE A 254 3.29 5.33 12.38
C ILE A 254 4.73 5.81 12.23
N ASP A 255 5.70 4.92 12.44
CA ASP A 255 7.13 5.15 12.17
C ASP A 255 7.41 4.73 10.71
N LEU A 256 7.88 5.65 9.90
CA LEU A 256 8.26 5.42 8.50
C LEU A 256 9.66 4.77 8.37
N GLY A 257 10.29 4.42 9.51
CA GLY A 257 11.60 3.78 9.58
C GLY A 257 12.78 4.74 9.52
N HIS A 258 12.65 5.84 8.80
CA HIS A 258 13.66 6.90 8.69
C HIS A 258 13.00 8.24 8.34
N SER A 259 13.78 9.32 8.41
CA SER A 259 13.31 10.65 8.01
C SER A 259 13.18 10.75 6.49
N VAL A 260 11.99 11.11 6.01
CA VAL A 260 11.65 11.19 4.58
C VAL A 260 10.89 12.48 4.29
N SER A 261 10.94 12.93 3.03
CA SER A 261 10.08 14.01 2.56
C SER A 261 8.67 13.48 2.29
N VAL A 262 7.67 14.16 2.84
CA VAL A 262 6.23 13.82 2.71
C VAL A 262 5.49 15.04 2.18
N ASN A 263 4.54 14.83 1.29
CA ASN A 263 3.68 15.88 0.73
C ASN A 263 2.19 15.51 0.69
N ARG A 264 1.84 14.26 1.04
CA ARG A 264 0.46 13.80 1.10
C ARG A 264 0.30 12.71 2.16
N ILE A 265 -0.80 12.76 2.90
CA ILE A 265 -1.24 11.71 3.81
C ILE A 265 -2.71 11.45 3.56
N SER A 266 -3.11 10.18 3.54
CA SER A 266 -4.51 9.79 3.38
C SER A 266 -4.86 8.65 4.33
N THR A 267 -6.16 8.50 4.61
CA THR A 267 -6.69 7.44 5.46
C THR A 267 -8.09 7.02 5.01
N PHE A 268 -8.43 5.77 5.30
CA PHE A 268 -9.77 5.22 5.15
C PHE A 268 -10.27 4.68 6.48
N SER A 269 -11.40 5.19 6.94
CA SER A 269 -12.00 4.85 8.24
C SER A 269 -13.49 4.58 8.14
N THR A 270 -14.02 3.83 9.12
CA THR A 270 -15.45 3.53 9.30
C THR A 270 -15.85 3.67 10.77
N PRO A 271 -17.01 4.23 11.10
CA PRO A 271 -17.96 4.89 10.20
C PRO A 271 -17.37 6.14 9.56
N SER A 272 -17.95 6.52 8.42
CA SER A 272 -17.62 7.75 7.71
C SER A 272 -18.00 9.02 8.48
N SER A 273 -17.56 10.18 7.98
CA SER A 273 -17.80 11.51 8.54
C SER A 273 -16.94 11.87 9.75
N ALA A 274 -15.79 11.22 9.92
CA ALA A 274 -14.79 11.64 10.90
C ALA A 274 -14.01 12.88 10.44
N THR A 275 -13.60 13.71 11.39
CA THR A 275 -12.56 14.73 11.16
C THR A 275 -11.22 14.12 11.54
N VAL A 276 -10.19 14.35 10.72
CA VAL A 276 -8.83 13.82 10.96
C VAL A 276 -7.83 14.96 11.01
N THR A 277 -7.04 15.02 12.07
CA THR A 277 -5.89 15.91 12.17
C THR A 277 -4.62 15.12 11.90
N PHE A 278 -3.81 15.62 10.96
CA PHE A 278 -2.57 14.98 10.53
C PHE A 278 -1.37 15.77 11.04
N TYR A 279 -0.43 15.04 11.66
CA TYR A 279 0.83 15.59 12.16
C TYR A 279 2.00 14.87 11.52
N LEU A 280 3.08 15.60 11.26
CA LEU A 280 4.35 15.05 10.81
C LEU A 280 5.45 15.44 11.80
N LEU A 281 6.08 14.45 12.43
CA LEU A 281 7.04 14.63 13.51
C LEU A 281 8.42 14.16 13.06
N GLY A 282 9.45 14.92 13.41
CA GLY A 282 10.85 14.53 13.22
C GLY A 282 11.33 13.55 14.30
N ALA A 283 10.79 13.69 15.53
CA ALA A 283 11.11 12.85 16.68
C ALA A 283 9.86 12.66 17.54
N LEU A 284 9.80 11.57 18.29
CA LEU A 284 8.76 11.37 19.30
C LEU A 284 9.00 12.30 20.48
N PRO A 285 7.92 12.83 21.12
CA PRO A 285 8.08 13.59 22.36
C PRO A 285 8.74 12.71 23.43
N GLY A 286 9.61 13.31 24.22
CA GLY A 286 10.29 12.62 25.29
C GLY A 286 9.30 12.07 26.31
N ASN A 287 9.40 10.81 26.67
CA ASN A 287 8.65 10.23 27.77
C ASN A 287 9.23 10.71 29.11
N ASN A 288 8.59 11.71 29.71
CA ASN A 288 8.93 12.18 31.05
C ASN A 288 8.41 11.24 32.17
N THR A 289 7.69 10.20 31.81
CA THR A 289 7.17 9.22 32.77
C THR A 289 8.04 7.97 32.76
N GLY A 290 8.65 7.65 33.86
CA GLY A 290 9.70 6.64 34.09
C GLY A 290 9.48 5.21 33.60
N ASN A 291 8.55 4.96 32.69
CA ASN A 291 8.40 3.70 31.99
C ASN A 291 8.13 3.91 30.48
N PRO A 292 9.16 4.16 29.67
CA PRO A 292 9.05 4.44 28.25
C PRO A 292 8.64 3.22 27.40
N GLU A 293 8.51 2.04 28.02
CA GLU A 293 8.29 0.80 27.25
C GLU A 293 6.81 0.49 26.96
N SER A 294 5.86 1.03 27.72
CA SER A 294 4.45 0.63 27.61
C SER A 294 3.49 1.69 27.06
N SER A 295 3.73 2.97 27.30
CA SER A 295 2.82 4.05 26.86
C SER A 295 3.54 5.37 26.61
N LEU A 296 2.96 6.18 25.72
CA LEU A 296 3.35 7.55 25.44
C LEU A 296 2.22 8.49 25.86
N ARG A 297 2.51 9.48 26.70
CA ARG A 297 1.56 10.50 27.13
C ARG A 297 1.94 11.83 26.51
N ILE A 298 0.96 12.46 25.86
CA ILE A 298 1.10 13.75 25.18
C ILE A 298 0.10 14.70 25.83
N ASP A 299 0.61 15.70 26.52
CA ASP A 299 -0.22 16.75 27.11
C ASP A 299 -0.72 17.74 26.05
N PRO A 300 -1.81 18.46 26.30
CA PRO A 300 -2.37 19.41 25.34
C PRO A 300 -1.39 20.49 24.86
N PRO A 301 -0.52 21.09 25.68
CA PRO A 301 0.51 22.02 25.22
C PRO A 301 1.49 21.39 24.23
N THR A 302 1.97 20.17 24.53
CA THR A 302 2.86 19.42 23.62
C THR A 302 2.17 19.08 22.32
N LEU A 303 0.91 18.62 22.38
CA LEU A 303 0.13 18.32 21.17
C LEU A 303 -0.09 19.57 20.30
N ALA A 304 -0.38 20.71 20.94
CA ALA A 304 -0.56 21.99 20.23
C ALA A 304 0.76 22.51 19.61
N ALA A 305 1.91 22.11 20.14
CA ALA A 305 3.22 22.46 19.60
C ALA A 305 3.64 21.59 18.41
N PHE A 306 2.96 20.47 18.17
CA PHE A 306 3.27 19.61 17.01
C PHE A 306 2.91 20.30 15.70
N ARG A 307 3.73 20.05 14.69
CA ARG A 307 3.45 20.54 13.35
C ARG A 307 2.26 19.78 12.74
N THR A 308 1.10 20.44 12.71
CA THR A 308 -0.06 20.02 11.94
C THR A 308 0.21 20.25 10.47
N VAL A 309 0.12 19.19 9.64
CA VAL A 309 0.29 19.29 8.18
C VAL A 309 -1.05 19.43 7.46
N GLY A 310 -2.16 19.12 8.14
CA GLY A 310 -3.50 19.35 7.62
C GLY A 310 -4.59 18.83 8.54
N ILE A 311 -5.81 19.28 8.28
CA ILE A 311 -7.04 18.77 8.87
C ILE A 311 -7.97 18.44 7.73
N GLY A 312 -8.51 17.25 7.70
CA GLY A 312 -9.45 16.81 6.69
C GLY A 312 -10.77 16.38 7.31
N ASN A 313 -11.86 16.69 6.62
CA ASN A 313 -13.20 16.21 6.96
C ASN A 313 -13.60 15.18 5.92
N ASP A 314 -14.08 14.04 6.38
CA ASP A 314 -14.64 13.02 5.51
C ASP A 314 -15.99 13.50 4.94
N ASP A 315 -16.16 13.33 3.64
CA ASP A 315 -17.37 13.68 2.87
C ASP A 315 -18.48 12.61 2.95
N GLY A 316 -18.34 11.63 3.82
CA GLY A 316 -19.23 10.47 3.94
C GLY A 316 -18.71 9.22 3.24
N SER A 317 -17.55 9.29 2.59
CA SER A 317 -16.93 8.16 1.92
C SER A 317 -16.02 7.31 2.82
N GLY A 318 -15.72 7.79 4.02
CA GLY A 318 -14.73 7.23 4.93
C GLY A 318 -13.29 7.61 4.57
N ARG A 319 -13.08 8.37 3.49
CA ARG A 319 -11.77 8.68 2.93
C ARG A 319 -11.40 10.12 3.16
N VAL A 320 -10.23 10.34 3.73
CA VAL A 320 -9.69 11.68 3.96
C VAL A 320 -8.27 11.73 3.44
N ALA A 321 -7.94 12.80 2.73
CA ALA A 321 -6.57 13.08 2.30
C ALA A 321 -6.23 14.55 2.49
N VAL A 322 -4.97 14.82 2.79
CA VAL A 322 -4.41 16.16 2.82
C VAL A 322 -3.15 16.21 1.97
N ASP A 323 -3.09 17.22 1.10
CA ASP A 323 -1.91 17.58 0.33
C ASP A 323 -1.29 18.82 0.95
N PHE A 324 0.02 18.85 1.11
CA PHE A 324 0.76 19.95 1.74
C PHE A 324 2.13 20.13 1.08
N GLU A 325 2.78 21.25 1.40
CA GLU A 325 4.14 21.50 0.94
C GLU A 325 5.10 20.43 1.48
N GLU A 326 6.03 19.98 0.63
CA GLU A 326 7.01 18.96 0.96
C GLU A 326 7.67 19.25 2.31
N THR A 327 7.53 18.32 3.22
CA THR A 327 7.98 18.45 4.61
C THR A 327 8.67 17.17 5.04
N THR A 328 9.83 17.33 5.70
CA THR A 328 10.61 16.18 6.19
C THR A 328 10.14 15.76 7.57
N GLY A 329 9.93 14.44 7.75
CA GLY A 329 9.58 13.83 9.03
C GLY A 329 9.80 12.32 9.03
N ARG A 330 9.75 11.72 10.20
CA ARG A 330 9.88 10.27 10.39
C ARG A 330 8.59 9.63 10.90
N TYR A 331 7.86 10.34 11.75
CA TYR A 331 6.66 9.81 12.38
C TYR A 331 5.44 10.55 11.87
N VAL A 332 4.44 9.80 11.46
CA VAL A 332 3.12 10.34 11.12
C VAL A 332 2.17 10.02 12.26
N MET A 333 1.53 11.05 12.81
CA MET A 333 0.50 10.87 13.82
C MET A 333 -0.84 11.34 13.25
N LEU A 334 -1.87 10.53 13.43
CA LEU A 334 -3.23 10.84 13.08
C LEU A 334 -4.08 10.87 14.35
N VAL A 335 -4.95 11.86 14.46
CA VAL A 335 -5.96 11.94 15.50
C VAL A 335 -7.31 12.08 14.81
N TRP A 336 -8.19 11.10 15.03
CA TRP A 336 -9.54 11.10 14.49
C TRP A 336 -10.53 11.65 15.52
N THR A 337 -11.51 12.38 15.04
CA THR A 337 -12.67 12.79 15.81
C THR A 337 -13.89 12.13 15.15
N PRO A 338 -14.37 11.00 15.66
CA PRO A 338 -15.55 10.33 15.14
C PRO A 338 -16.79 11.21 15.24
N PRO A 339 -17.78 11.07 14.35
CA PRO A 339 -18.97 11.90 14.34
C PRO A 339 -19.87 11.67 15.56
N THR A 340 -19.80 10.48 16.15
CA THR A 340 -20.57 10.08 17.32
C THR A 340 -19.68 9.48 18.39
N ARG A 341 -19.90 9.83 19.63
CA ARG A 341 -19.23 9.20 20.77
C ARG A 341 -19.78 7.78 20.99
N ASN A 342 -18.93 6.91 21.50
CA ASN A 342 -19.25 5.51 21.79
C ASN A 342 -19.66 4.69 20.55
N ALA A 343 -19.25 5.09 19.36
CA ALA A 343 -19.40 4.30 18.16
C ALA A 343 -18.14 3.42 17.95
N ASN A 344 -18.34 2.24 17.39
CA ASN A 344 -17.22 1.43 16.92
C ASN A 344 -16.52 2.17 15.79
N PHE A 345 -15.32 2.64 16.04
CA PHE A 345 -14.49 3.33 15.06
C PHE A 345 -13.34 2.43 14.62
N SER A 346 -13.13 2.31 13.34
CA SER A 346 -12.03 1.52 12.79
C SER A 346 -11.35 2.22 11.63
N VAL A 347 -10.06 1.94 11.47
CA VAL A 347 -9.22 2.45 10.38
C VAL A 347 -8.72 1.26 9.56
N ALA A 348 -9.07 1.26 8.28
CA ALA A 348 -8.67 0.19 7.37
C ALA A 348 -7.32 0.46 6.72
N GLU A 349 -7.02 1.75 6.39
CA GLU A 349 -5.77 2.07 5.71
C GLU A 349 -5.29 3.47 6.06
N VAL A 350 -3.98 3.61 6.19
CA VAL A 350 -3.26 4.88 6.25
C VAL A 350 -2.13 4.82 5.22
N ALA A 351 -2.09 5.80 4.34
CA ALA A 351 -1.05 5.90 3.34
C ALA A 351 -0.33 7.25 3.42
N VAL A 352 0.97 7.24 3.17
CA VAL A 352 1.85 8.41 3.24
C VAL A 352 2.66 8.47 1.96
N PHE A 353 2.67 9.63 1.31
CA PHE A 353 3.33 9.81 0.03
C PHE A 353 4.32 10.97 0.09
N GLY A 354 5.39 10.82 -0.66
CA GLY A 354 6.42 11.83 -0.82
C GLY A 354 6.83 11.97 -2.28
N PRO A 355 7.73 12.91 -2.61
CA PRO A 355 8.22 13.10 -3.96
C PRO A 355 8.93 11.84 -4.48
N ALA A 356 8.95 11.67 -5.80
CA ALA A 356 9.57 10.53 -6.47
C ALA A 356 11.07 10.33 -6.14
N SER A 357 11.74 11.37 -5.64
CA SER A 357 13.12 11.28 -5.13
C SER A 357 13.29 10.28 -3.99
N ASN A 358 12.26 10.08 -3.15
CA ASN A 358 12.28 9.09 -2.07
C ASN A 358 12.37 7.65 -2.59
N ALA A 359 11.86 7.36 -3.78
CA ALA A 359 11.95 6.03 -4.39
C ALA A 359 13.40 5.55 -4.56
N ARG A 360 14.32 6.48 -4.86
CA ARG A 360 15.75 6.17 -4.98
C ARG A 360 16.39 5.86 -3.63
N LEU A 361 15.97 6.53 -2.55
CA LEU A 361 16.45 6.26 -1.20
C LEU A 361 15.98 4.91 -0.69
N LEU A 362 14.75 4.53 -1.00
CA LEU A 362 14.20 3.23 -0.63
C LEU A 362 14.89 2.08 -1.39
N ALA A 363 15.19 2.26 -2.67
CA ALA A 363 15.94 1.29 -3.46
C ALA A 363 17.41 1.15 -2.99
N ALA A 364 18.07 2.26 -2.66
CA ALA A 364 19.45 2.25 -2.17
C ALA A 364 19.59 1.53 -0.82
N ASN A 365 18.64 1.72 0.09
CA ASN A 365 18.64 1.04 1.40
C ASN A 365 18.40 -0.48 1.32
N THR A 366 17.86 -0.97 0.21
CA THR A 366 17.67 -2.42 -0.01
C THR A 366 18.96 -3.10 -0.46
N ILE A 367 19.87 -2.37 -1.12
CA ILE A 367 21.14 -2.89 -1.62
C ILE A 367 22.26 -2.81 -0.56
N GLY A 368 22.14 -1.91 0.43
CA GLY A 368 23.19 -1.57 1.38
C GLY A 368 23.33 -2.45 2.63
N ASN A 369 22.52 -3.48 2.81
CA ASN A 369 22.57 -4.33 4.01
C ASN A 369 23.25 -5.70 3.79
N ASN A 370 24.21 -5.79 2.88
CA ASN A 370 25.13 -6.92 2.86
C ASN A 370 26.31 -6.62 3.82
N PRO A 371 26.47 -7.32 4.96
CA PRO A 371 27.52 -7.01 5.95
C PRO A 371 28.93 -7.48 5.54
N SER A 372 29.21 -7.66 4.25
CA SER A 372 30.48 -8.21 3.78
C SER A 372 31.36 -7.27 2.94
N ASP A 373 31.06 -5.96 2.87
CA ASP A 373 31.96 -5.03 2.17
C ASP A 373 32.51 -3.92 3.10
N THR A 374 33.33 -4.36 4.09
CA THR A 374 34.38 -3.53 4.65
C THR A 374 35.68 -3.87 3.95
N SER A 375 35.99 -3.21 2.85
CA SER A 375 37.35 -3.14 2.33
C SER A 375 37.67 -1.70 1.85
N ASP A 376 38.49 -1.10 2.69
CA ASP A 376 39.55 -0.12 2.44
C ASP A 376 39.37 0.90 1.31
N GLY A 377 39.24 2.15 1.78
CA GLY A 377 39.53 3.35 0.99
C GLY A 377 40.94 3.34 0.41
N LYS A 378 41.03 3.31 -0.92
CA LYS A 378 42.21 3.76 -1.65
C LYS A 378 41.78 4.68 -2.78
N THR A 379 42.08 5.94 -2.56
CA THR A 379 42.16 7.00 -3.58
C THR A 379 42.98 6.51 -4.77
N VAL A 380 42.38 6.48 -5.97
CA VAL A 380 43.09 6.31 -7.22
C VAL A 380 43.08 7.63 -7.96
N ARG A 381 44.30 8.11 -8.15
CA ARG A 381 44.69 9.24 -9.03
C ARG A 381 44.46 8.84 -10.49
N ASP A 382 44.13 9.87 -11.28
CA ASP A 382 44.20 9.92 -12.74
C ASP A 382 45.43 9.20 -13.31
N SER A 383 45.22 8.37 -14.34
CA SER A 383 46.17 8.27 -15.47
C SER A 383 45.44 7.77 -16.72
N LYS A 384 45.45 8.65 -17.72
CA LYS A 384 45.30 8.32 -19.14
C LYS A 384 46.34 7.27 -19.51
N ASP A 385 45.95 6.22 -20.22
CA ASP A 385 46.61 5.78 -21.44
C ASP A 385 45.85 4.60 -22.05
N ALA A 386 45.48 4.79 -23.31
CA ALA A 386 44.97 3.77 -24.20
C ALA A 386 46.12 2.89 -24.69
N LYS A 387 45.97 1.58 -24.76
CA LYS A 387 46.48 0.74 -25.84
C LYS A 387 45.93 -0.68 -25.81
N ASP A 388 45.25 -0.99 -26.86
CA ASP A 388 45.22 -2.22 -27.67
C ASP A 388 45.99 -3.44 -27.15
N PHE A 389 45.28 -4.56 -26.93
CA PHE A 389 45.83 -5.89 -27.06
C PHE A 389 44.72 -6.90 -27.40
N SER A 390 44.55 -7.14 -28.69
CA SER A 390 43.98 -8.37 -29.21
C SER A 390 45.11 -9.41 -29.36
N LYS A 391 44.94 -10.62 -28.81
CA LYS A 391 45.41 -11.87 -29.41
C LYS A 391 45.22 -13.10 -28.51
N ASP A 392 44.55 -14.08 -29.09
CA ASP A 392 44.78 -15.53 -29.04
C ASP A 392 45.22 -16.20 -27.74
N PHE A 393 44.39 -17.10 -27.26
CA PHE A 393 44.88 -18.41 -26.81
C PHE A 393 43.80 -19.48 -26.90
N SER A 394 43.78 -20.22 -28.00
CA SER A 394 43.26 -21.57 -28.07
C SER A 394 44.31 -22.52 -27.47
N LYS A 395 43.92 -23.31 -26.48
CA LYS A 395 44.67 -24.57 -26.19
C LYS A 395 43.73 -25.60 -25.54
N GLU A 396 43.64 -26.69 -26.23
CA GLU A 396 43.06 -27.97 -25.89
C GLU A 396 43.59 -28.54 -24.57
N ILE A 397 42.72 -29.17 -23.79
CA ILE A 397 43.12 -30.12 -22.73
C ILE A 397 42.30 -31.41 -22.90
N PRO A 398 42.99 -32.59 -22.86
CA PRO A 398 42.38 -33.89 -23.11
C PRO A 398 41.63 -34.42 -21.91
N GLY A 399 40.68 -35.35 -22.18
CA GLY A 399 39.77 -35.95 -21.25
C GLY A 399 40.38 -36.97 -20.30
N GLU A 400 39.74 -37.16 -19.20
CA GLU A 400 39.73 -38.39 -18.41
C GLU A 400 38.30 -38.69 -17.94
N GLY A 401 37.95 -39.96 -18.03
CA GLY A 401 36.59 -40.45 -17.94
C GLY A 401 36.07 -40.71 -16.52
N PRO A 402 34.87 -41.27 -16.39
CA PRO A 402 34.03 -41.16 -15.21
C PRO A 402 34.28 -42.26 -14.17
N ALA A 403 34.28 -41.86 -12.91
CA ALA A 403 34.09 -42.81 -11.80
C ALA A 403 32.61 -42.72 -11.33
N GLU A 404 31.91 -43.84 -11.48
CA GLU A 404 30.60 -44.10 -10.87
C GLU A 404 30.74 -44.14 -9.34
N GLU A 405 30.08 -43.24 -8.63
CA GLU A 405 29.90 -43.35 -7.19
C GLU A 405 28.41 -43.58 -6.90
N GLN A 406 28.11 -44.77 -6.39
CA GLN A 406 26.77 -45.21 -6.02
C GLN A 406 26.24 -44.42 -4.84
N ALA A 407 25.07 -43.81 -4.98
CA ALA A 407 24.31 -43.17 -3.90
C ALA A 407 23.65 -44.24 -2.99
N PRO A 408 23.67 -44.04 -1.67
CA PRO A 408 22.94 -44.91 -0.74
C PRO A 408 21.43 -44.57 -0.75
N GLY A 409 20.63 -45.65 -0.66
CA GLY A 409 19.18 -45.65 -0.80
C GLY A 409 18.43 -44.75 0.17
N GLU A 410 17.47 -44.04 -0.37
CA GLU A 410 16.45 -43.30 0.36
C GLU A 410 15.45 -44.25 1.01
N GLY A 411 15.41 -44.25 2.34
CA GLY A 411 14.33 -44.87 3.11
C GLY A 411 13.04 -44.05 3.01
N PRO A 412 11.85 -44.66 3.15
CA PRO A 412 10.59 -43.96 3.04
C PRO A 412 10.45 -42.88 4.11
N ALA A 413 10.04 -41.67 3.68
CA ALA A 413 9.77 -40.55 4.56
C ALA A 413 8.61 -40.85 5.53
N PRO A 414 8.67 -40.38 6.79
CA PRO A 414 7.59 -40.59 7.74
C PRO A 414 6.33 -39.78 7.32
N GLU A 415 5.19 -40.48 7.25
CA GLU A 415 3.89 -39.85 7.02
C GLU A 415 3.52 -38.87 8.16
N LEU A 416 3.32 -37.62 7.80
CA LEU A 416 2.79 -36.62 8.73
C LEU A 416 1.32 -36.91 9.03
N PRO A 417 0.87 -36.78 10.29
CA PRO A 417 -0.52 -36.98 10.66
C PRO A 417 -1.46 -35.99 9.97
N ARG A 418 -2.53 -36.48 9.37
CA ARG A 418 -3.55 -35.67 8.72
C ARG A 418 -4.28 -34.80 9.76
N PRO A 419 -4.53 -33.53 9.49
CA PRO A 419 -5.34 -32.70 10.37
C PRO A 419 -6.78 -33.23 10.45
N PRO A 420 -7.44 -33.12 11.63
CA PRO A 420 -8.80 -33.58 11.79
C PRO A 420 -9.77 -32.78 10.90
N PRO A 421 -10.88 -33.36 10.44
CA PRO A 421 -11.86 -32.68 9.61
C PRO A 421 -12.51 -31.53 10.37
N PHE A 422 -12.59 -30.38 9.74
CA PHE A 422 -13.30 -29.21 10.26
C PHE A 422 -14.80 -29.55 10.42
N VAL A 423 -15.30 -29.53 11.64
CA VAL A 423 -16.72 -29.61 11.94
C VAL A 423 -17.32 -28.22 11.84
N PHE A 424 -18.14 -27.97 10.83
CA PHE A 424 -18.90 -26.73 10.67
C PHE A 424 -20.06 -26.73 11.70
N ILE A 425 -19.99 -25.88 12.71
CA ILE A 425 -21.10 -25.67 13.65
C ILE A 425 -21.91 -24.47 13.12
N PRO A 426 -23.13 -24.67 12.63
CA PRO A 426 -23.97 -23.56 12.18
C PRO A 426 -24.36 -22.68 13.38
N ARG A 427 -24.11 -21.37 13.24
CA ARG A 427 -24.51 -20.37 14.24
C ARG A 427 -26.03 -20.20 14.16
N VAL A 428 -26.74 -20.61 15.21
CA VAL A 428 -28.17 -20.36 15.34
C VAL A 428 -28.36 -18.88 15.63
N VAL A 429 -29.02 -18.18 14.70
CA VAL A 429 -29.46 -16.78 14.90
C VAL A 429 -30.75 -16.83 15.75
N PRO A 430 -30.80 -16.20 16.93
CA PRO A 430 -32.03 -16.11 17.68
C PRO A 430 -33.01 -15.18 16.98
N THR A 431 -34.19 -15.70 16.61
CA THR A 431 -35.34 -14.88 16.23
C THR A 431 -35.91 -14.25 17.48
N SER A 432 -35.83 -12.92 17.57
CA SER A 432 -36.53 -12.15 18.59
C SER A 432 -38.04 -12.09 18.29
N PRO A 433 -38.89 -12.05 19.34
CA PRO A 433 -40.36 -12.01 19.25
C PRO A 433 -40.89 -10.69 18.71
#